data_b76563658371a1edc08239b5ea6610c5
#
_entry.id   b76563658371a1edc08239b5ea6610c5
#
_cell.length_a   1.000
_cell.length_b   1.000
_cell.length_c   1.000
_cell.angle_alpha   90.00
_cell.angle_beta   90.00
_cell.angle_gamma   90.00
#
_symmetry.space_group_name_H-M   'P 1'
#
loop_
_entity.id
_entity.type
_entity.pdbx_description
1 polymer ?
#
loop_
_entity_poly.entity_id
_entity_poly.type
_entity_poly.pdbx_seq_one_letter_code
_entity_poly.pdbx_strand_id
1 'polypeptide(L)'
;MNEKLLSYIESSFIGSLLKDTEITDVSYNGVSFFYVHNEKGRLKSDIKVSGEEVMNFIRQIANYSEKQFSYAIPSLDVSIGKYRLNAMHPSIVRVENDKACSFSLRIGSKENRIEPNSEFINEECEKFLVNCLENEKSIMIAGATGSGKTELQKYLLSKLKKNSRVIVIDNVQELENLRQFEDLDLTSWQVTPNNPNASMEELIRNALRSNPDWLVVAEARGKEMSEVLTSVMTGHPIISTVHAYSLEATPKRICRMIMKADPTEKYEYILDDVYEHIKFYVYLNRKFGRDGVVHRYIESIGELQKDGSMKIIYRKKKNEKD
;
A
#
# COMPACT_ATOMS: atom_id res chain seq x y z
N MET A 1 -3.97 6.40 24.15
CA MET A 1 -2.57 6.07 23.83
C MET A 1 -2.16 6.65 22.48
N ASN A 2 -2.91 6.42 21.43
CA ASN A 2 -2.62 6.96 20.08
C ASN A 2 -2.54 8.49 19.99
N GLU A 3 -3.40 9.25 20.70
CA GLU A 3 -3.40 10.72 20.68
C GLU A 3 -2.12 11.33 21.26
N LYS A 4 -1.60 10.78 22.37
CA LYS A 4 -0.35 11.26 22.98
C LYS A 4 0.85 11.04 22.05
N LEU A 5 0.87 9.91 21.37
CA LEU A 5 1.95 9.57 20.44
C LEU A 5 1.86 10.41 19.14
N LEU A 6 0.66 10.64 18.63
CA LEU A 6 0.44 11.56 17.50
C LEU A 6 0.91 12.97 17.85
N SER A 7 0.46 13.51 18.99
CA SER A 7 0.89 14.82 19.48
C SER A 7 2.40 14.91 19.68
N TYR A 8 3.05 13.84 20.18
CA TYR A 8 4.49 13.79 20.35
C TYR A 8 5.25 13.87 19.01
N ILE A 9 4.79 13.13 17.98
CA ILE A 9 5.37 13.17 16.64
C ILE A 9 5.17 14.55 16.00
N GLU A 10 3.97 15.09 16.06
CA GLU A 10 3.60 16.36 15.43
C GLU A 10 4.23 17.58 16.11
N SER A 11 4.56 17.49 17.41
CA SER A 11 5.27 18.53 18.15
C SER A 11 6.80 18.39 18.15
N SER A 12 7.35 17.34 17.51
CA SER A 12 8.78 17.08 17.45
C SER A 12 9.52 18.00 16.46
N PHE A 13 10.83 17.84 16.38
CA PHE A 13 11.70 18.58 15.45
C PHE A 13 11.31 18.41 13.97
N ILE A 14 10.61 17.34 13.59
CA ILE A 14 10.07 17.14 12.23
C ILE A 14 8.67 17.74 12.05
N GLY A 15 8.06 18.27 13.11
CA GLY A 15 6.67 18.74 13.08
C GLY A 15 6.40 19.83 12.03
N SER A 16 7.37 20.67 11.72
CA SER A 16 7.25 21.68 10.64
C SER A 16 7.04 21.02 9.26
N LEU A 17 7.72 19.89 8.99
CA LEU A 17 7.54 19.14 7.75
C LEU A 17 6.20 18.42 7.70
N LEU A 18 5.69 17.99 8.86
CA LEU A 18 4.43 17.24 8.94
C LEU A 18 3.17 18.11 8.72
N LYS A 19 3.33 19.43 8.74
CA LYS A 19 2.25 20.40 8.44
C LYS A 19 2.00 20.56 6.94
N ASP A 20 3.00 20.26 6.13
CA ASP A 20 2.87 20.30 4.67
C ASP A 20 2.24 19.01 4.18
N THR A 21 1.02 19.09 3.63
CA THR A 21 0.24 17.94 3.15
C THR A 21 0.83 17.30 1.91
N GLU A 22 1.72 18.01 1.21
CA GLU A 22 2.41 17.48 0.03
C GLU A 22 3.65 16.64 0.38
N ILE A 23 4.08 16.64 1.64
CA ILE A 23 5.16 15.77 2.09
C ILE A 23 4.63 14.38 2.39
N THR A 24 5.19 13.36 1.74
CA THR A 24 4.79 11.96 1.86
C THR A 24 5.73 11.12 2.71
N ASP A 25 6.98 11.52 2.81
CA ASP A 25 7.99 10.78 3.55
C ASP A 25 9.00 11.74 4.20
N VAL A 26 9.43 11.43 5.42
CA VAL A 26 10.55 12.08 6.11
C VAL A 26 11.54 11.01 6.52
N SER A 27 12.82 11.21 6.27
CA SER A 27 13.87 10.24 6.63
C SER A 27 15.09 10.90 7.26
N TYR A 28 15.72 10.16 8.16
CA TYR A 28 17.04 10.48 8.74
C TYR A 28 18.00 9.34 8.40
N ASN A 29 19.14 9.68 7.82
CA ASN A 29 20.13 8.70 7.35
C ASN A 29 21.30 8.49 8.33
N GLY A 30 21.22 9.06 9.53
CA GLY A 30 22.29 9.06 10.53
C GLY A 30 23.07 10.38 10.57
N VAL A 31 22.90 11.26 9.57
CA VAL A 31 23.60 12.56 9.46
C VAL A 31 22.62 13.69 9.19
N SER A 32 21.73 13.50 8.24
CA SER A 32 20.86 14.56 7.71
C SER A 32 19.45 14.07 7.53
N PHE A 33 18.50 15.01 7.56
CA PHE A 33 17.11 14.75 7.24
C PHE A 33 16.83 15.00 5.76
N PHE A 34 15.98 14.15 5.18
CA PHE A 34 15.45 14.28 3.85
C PHE A 34 13.94 14.10 3.91
N TYR A 35 13.24 14.70 2.97
CA TYR A 35 11.80 14.50 2.80
C TYR A 35 11.45 14.35 1.33
N VAL A 36 10.32 13.73 1.06
CA VAL A 36 9.75 13.59 -0.28
C VAL A 36 8.51 14.47 -0.36
N HIS A 37 8.54 15.41 -1.27
CA HIS A 37 7.42 16.29 -1.59
C HIS A 37 6.82 15.86 -2.94
N ASN A 38 5.50 15.81 -3.05
CA ASN A 38 4.82 15.31 -4.25
C ASN A 38 5.23 16.09 -5.52
N GLU A 39 5.33 17.42 -5.43
CA GLU A 39 5.64 18.29 -6.56
C GLU A 39 7.15 18.51 -6.76
N LYS A 40 7.95 18.42 -5.69
CA LYS A 40 9.37 18.83 -5.72
C LYS A 40 10.33 17.63 -5.61
N GLY A 41 9.80 16.42 -5.45
CA GLY A 41 10.61 15.22 -5.28
C GLY A 41 11.32 15.15 -3.94
N ARG A 42 12.49 14.50 -3.90
CA ARG A 42 13.28 14.30 -2.67
C ARG A 42 14.20 15.47 -2.43
N LEU A 43 14.06 16.09 -1.25
CA LEU A 43 14.81 17.27 -0.84
C LEU A 43 15.54 17.02 0.50
N LYS A 44 16.64 17.70 0.69
CA LYS A 44 17.34 17.76 1.97
C LYS A 44 16.72 18.83 2.85
N SER A 45 16.50 18.50 4.12
CA SER A 45 15.97 19.45 5.11
C SER A 45 17.09 20.18 5.84
N ASP A 46 16.79 21.40 6.30
CA ASP A 46 17.69 22.22 7.12
C ASP A 46 17.59 21.89 8.63
N ILE A 47 16.79 20.87 9.02
CA ILE A 47 16.67 20.43 10.41
C ILE A 47 18.05 20.02 10.91
N LYS A 48 18.45 20.61 12.05
CA LYS A 48 19.71 20.33 12.74
C LYS A 48 19.40 19.89 14.17
N VAL A 49 19.51 18.60 14.41
CA VAL A 49 19.42 18.01 15.76
C VAL A 49 20.51 16.96 15.90
N SER A 50 20.91 16.69 17.13
CA SER A 50 21.93 15.69 17.42
C SER A 50 21.42 14.27 17.17
N GLY A 51 22.31 13.34 16.86
CA GLY A 51 21.95 11.92 16.74
C GLY A 51 21.37 11.35 18.04
N GLU A 52 21.74 11.91 19.20
CA GLU A 52 21.15 11.55 20.50
C GLU A 52 19.69 11.98 20.61
N GLU A 53 19.36 13.20 20.18
CA GLU A 53 17.96 13.67 20.14
C GLU A 53 17.10 12.80 19.22
N VAL A 54 17.63 12.41 18.05
CA VAL A 54 16.93 11.50 17.15
C VAL A 54 16.75 10.13 17.80
N MET A 55 17.77 9.60 18.46
CA MET A 55 17.67 8.32 19.15
C MET A 55 16.63 8.37 20.29
N ASN A 56 16.60 9.46 21.05
CA ASN A 56 15.61 9.66 22.11
C ASN A 56 14.19 9.77 21.54
N PHE A 57 14.02 10.45 20.41
CA PHE A 57 12.74 10.50 19.69
C PHE A 57 12.26 9.10 19.31
N ILE A 58 13.11 8.26 18.73
CA ILE A 58 12.75 6.89 18.33
C ILE A 58 12.42 6.03 19.57
N ARG A 59 13.21 6.15 20.65
CA ARG A 59 12.95 5.43 21.92
C ARG A 59 11.61 5.79 22.54
N GLN A 60 11.24 7.07 22.52
CA GLN A 60 9.94 7.50 23.04
C GLN A 60 8.78 6.95 22.22
N ILE A 61 8.93 6.91 20.89
CA ILE A 61 7.93 6.26 20.01
C ILE A 61 7.82 4.77 20.35
N ALA A 62 8.94 4.07 20.53
CA ALA A 62 8.94 2.66 20.92
C ALA A 62 8.20 2.45 22.26
N ASN A 63 8.50 3.27 23.27
CA ASN A 63 7.87 3.23 24.60
C ASN A 63 6.35 3.47 24.52
N TYR A 64 5.91 4.51 23.81
CA TYR A 64 4.48 4.80 23.62
C TYR A 64 3.75 3.70 22.82
N SER A 65 4.48 2.96 21.99
CA SER A 65 3.93 1.85 21.19
C SER A 65 4.07 0.51 21.87
N GLU A 66 4.61 0.46 23.10
CA GLU A 66 4.89 -0.76 23.87
C GLU A 66 5.77 -1.76 23.10
N LYS A 67 6.68 -1.23 22.26
CA LYS A 67 7.60 -2.03 21.44
C LYS A 67 9.03 -1.93 21.96
N GLN A 68 9.77 -3.02 21.86
CA GLN A 68 11.20 -3.03 22.18
C GLN A 68 12.01 -2.47 21.01
N PHE A 69 13.00 -1.62 21.35
CA PHE A 69 13.99 -1.12 20.42
C PHE A 69 15.35 -1.12 21.11
N SER A 70 16.16 -2.12 20.79
CA SER A 70 17.39 -2.41 21.52
C SER A 70 18.43 -3.08 20.61
N TYR A 71 19.59 -3.40 21.17
CA TYR A 71 20.62 -4.19 20.48
C TYR A 71 20.09 -5.54 19.97
N ALA A 72 19.25 -6.22 20.77
CA ALA A 72 18.71 -7.52 20.41
C ALA A 72 17.54 -7.43 19.43
N ILE A 73 16.78 -6.32 19.48
CA ILE A 73 15.69 -6.03 18.54
C ILE A 73 15.98 -4.70 17.85
N PRO A 74 16.85 -4.72 16.82
CA PRO A 74 17.42 -3.49 16.26
C PRO A 74 16.51 -2.76 15.27
N SER A 75 15.35 -3.29 14.95
CA SER A 75 14.36 -2.66 14.07
C SER A 75 13.08 -2.30 14.84
N LEU A 76 12.55 -1.12 14.57
CA LEU A 76 11.26 -0.66 15.07
C LEU A 76 10.35 -0.37 13.89
N ASP A 77 9.18 -0.98 13.87
CA ASP A 77 8.11 -0.69 12.88
C ASP A 77 6.83 -0.34 13.64
N VAL A 78 6.34 0.90 13.47
CA VAL A 78 5.18 1.43 14.20
C VAL A 78 4.25 2.15 13.24
N SER A 79 2.97 1.79 13.30
CA SER A 79 1.89 2.49 12.60
C SER A 79 1.02 3.25 13.58
N ILE A 80 0.83 4.57 13.38
CA ILE A 80 0.10 5.45 14.29
C ILE A 80 -0.71 6.45 13.47
N GLY A 81 -2.00 6.27 13.40
CA GLY A 81 -2.86 7.09 12.56
C GLY A 81 -2.33 7.13 11.12
N LYS A 82 -2.05 8.32 10.61
CA LYS A 82 -1.50 8.51 9.25
C LYS A 82 0.02 8.24 9.13
N TYR A 83 0.73 8.00 10.24
CA TYR A 83 2.18 7.85 10.24
C TYR A 83 2.60 6.40 10.33
N ARG A 84 3.58 6.02 9.53
CA ARG A 84 4.29 4.75 9.63
C ARG A 84 5.78 5.01 9.76
N LEU A 85 6.34 4.67 10.93
CA LEU A 85 7.76 4.82 11.23
C LEU A 85 8.43 3.46 11.15
N ASN A 86 9.51 3.38 10.37
CA ASN A 86 10.49 2.32 10.45
C ASN A 86 11.82 2.91 10.88
N ALA A 87 12.40 2.39 11.97
CA ALA A 87 13.67 2.88 12.50
C ALA A 87 14.66 1.74 12.73
N MET A 88 15.95 2.06 12.60
CA MET A 88 17.05 1.13 12.76
C MET A 88 18.01 1.58 13.87
N HIS A 89 18.35 0.63 14.73
CA HIS A 89 19.16 0.84 15.92
C HIS A 89 20.66 1.05 15.59
N PRO A 90 21.41 1.80 16.41
CA PRO A 90 22.85 1.99 16.24
C PRO A 90 23.71 0.70 16.26
N SER A 91 23.15 -0.44 16.65
CA SER A 91 23.84 -1.73 16.54
C SER A 91 24.10 -2.17 15.10
N ILE A 92 23.27 -1.70 14.14
CA ILE A 92 23.35 -2.10 12.72
C ILE A 92 23.60 -0.93 11.76
N VAL A 93 23.32 0.32 12.17
CA VAL A 93 23.56 1.50 11.33
C VAL A 93 24.96 2.05 11.60
N ARG A 94 25.68 2.40 10.54
CA ARG A 94 26.98 3.05 10.59
C ARG A 94 27.01 4.28 9.69
N VAL A 95 27.69 5.31 10.19
CA VAL A 95 28.06 6.48 9.39
C VAL A 95 29.58 6.59 9.53
N GLU A 96 30.28 6.39 8.44
CA GLU A 96 31.73 6.15 8.47
C GLU A 96 32.06 4.98 9.43
N ASN A 97 32.73 5.22 10.54
CA ASN A 97 33.01 4.19 11.55
C ASN A 97 32.16 4.31 12.82
N ASP A 98 31.34 5.35 12.93
CA ASP A 98 30.51 5.61 14.10
C ASP A 98 29.15 4.92 14.06
N LYS A 99 28.65 4.62 15.26
CA LYS A 99 27.28 4.10 15.42
C LYS A 99 26.28 5.24 15.26
N ALA A 100 25.30 5.05 14.38
CA ALA A 100 24.21 5.99 14.16
C ALA A 100 22.86 5.29 14.17
N CYS A 101 21.78 6.01 14.40
CA CYS A 101 20.43 5.51 14.11
C CYS A 101 19.94 6.07 12.78
N SER A 102 18.94 5.42 12.21
CA SER A 102 18.23 5.95 11.04
C SER A 102 16.73 5.68 11.17
N PHE A 103 15.92 6.49 10.50
CA PHE A 103 14.50 6.18 10.38
C PHE A 103 13.94 6.68 9.05
N SER A 104 12.79 6.08 8.69
CA SER A 104 11.91 6.53 7.64
C SER A 104 10.50 6.65 8.21
N LEU A 105 9.90 7.82 8.09
CA LEU A 105 8.52 8.12 8.48
C LEU A 105 7.72 8.36 7.21
N ARG A 106 6.80 7.46 6.91
CA ARG A 106 5.83 7.63 5.82
C ARG A 106 4.58 8.32 6.36
N ILE A 107 4.04 9.25 5.58
CA ILE A 107 2.84 10.03 5.91
C ILE A 107 1.75 9.61 4.95
N GLY A 108 0.77 8.85 5.46
CA GLY A 108 -0.44 8.49 4.71
C GLY A 108 -1.36 9.70 4.54
N SER A 109 -2.06 9.77 3.42
CA SER A 109 -3.16 10.71 3.25
C SER A 109 -4.45 10.09 3.77
N LYS A 110 -5.24 10.87 4.50
CA LYS A 110 -6.61 10.46 4.87
C LYS A 110 -7.59 10.70 3.73
N GLU A 111 -7.29 11.61 2.83
CA GLU A 111 -8.15 11.98 1.71
C GLU A 111 -7.74 11.26 0.44
N ASN A 112 -8.69 11.04 -0.46
CA ASN A 112 -8.41 10.55 -1.78
C ASN A 112 -7.73 11.68 -2.59
N ARG A 113 -6.52 11.39 -3.09
CA ARG A 113 -5.72 12.35 -3.86
C ARG A 113 -5.94 12.22 -5.37
N ILE A 114 -6.70 11.22 -5.80
CA ILE A 114 -6.97 11.03 -7.22
C ILE A 114 -8.19 11.84 -7.61
N GLU A 115 -7.99 12.76 -8.53
CA GLU A 115 -9.07 13.50 -9.17
C GLU A 115 -9.49 12.80 -10.48
N PRO A 116 -10.79 12.80 -10.79
CA PRO A 116 -11.27 12.31 -12.08
C PRO A 116 -10.61 13.02 -13.25
N ASN A 117 -10.39 12.31 -14.35
CA ASN A 117 -9.80 12.82 -15.57
C ASN A 117 -8.47 13.61 -15.37
N SER A 118 -7.64 13.11 -14.46
CA SER A 118 -6.32 13.66 -14.13
C SER A 118 -5.19 12.93 -14.88
N GLU A 119 -3.94 13.36 -14.65
CA GLU A 119 -2.77 12.64 -15.16
C GLU A 119 -2.72 11.19 -14.65
N PHE A 120 -3.20 10.96 -13.42
CA PHE A 120 -3.22 9.64 -12.80
C PHE A 120 -4.22 8.69 -13.46
N ILE A 121 -5.44 9.15 -13.72
CA ILE A 121 -6.53 8.38 -14.30
C ILE A 121 -7.31 9.23 -15.32
N ASN A 122 -7.31 8.82 -16.58
CA ASN A 122 -8.10 9.47 -17.60
C ASN A 122 -9.54 8.93 -17.63
N GLU A 123 -10.41 9.58 -18.39
CA GLU A 123 -11.82 9.25 -18.50
C GLU A 123 -12.08 7.81 -18.99
N GLU A 124 -11.25 7.31 -19.93
CA GLU A 124 -11.36 5.96 -20.47
C GLU A 124 -11.07 4.91 -19.37
N CYS A 125 -9.99 5.09 -18.61
CA CYS A 125 -9.63 4.23 -17.49
C CYS A 125 -10.70 4.25 -16.40
N GLU A 126 -11.20 5.44 -16.04
CA GLU A 126 -12.23 5.60 -15.03
C GLU A 126 -13.51 4.87 -15.43
N LYS A 127 -14.03 5.12 -16.63
CA LYS A 127 -15.25 4.45 -17.14
C LYS A 127 -15.10 2.93 -17.13
N PHE A 128 -13.94 2.43 -17.56
CA PHE A 128 -13.71 0.98 -17.56
C PHE A 128 -13.71 0.41 -16.15
N LEU A 129 -12.99 1.05 -15.20
CA LEU A 129 -12.91 0.56 -13.83
C LEU A 129 -14.25 0.66 -13.10
N VAL A 130 -15.01 1.73 -13.30
CA VAL A 130 -16.38 1.85 -12.76
C VAL A 130 -17.27 0.75 -13.31
N ASN A 131 -17.23 0.47 -14.62
CA ASN A 131 -17.96 -0.66 -15.19
C ASN A 131 -17.55 -2.02 -14.60
N CYS A 132 -16.28 -2.22 -14.26
CA CYS A 132 -15.85 -3.42 -13.53
C CYS A 132 -16.52 -3.50 -12.15
N LEU A 133 -16.60 -2.39 -11.42
CA LEU A 133 -17.25 -2.35 -10.10
C LEU A 133 -18.76 -2.62 -10.20
N GLU A 134 -19.44 -1.99 -11.16
CA GLU A 134 -20.89 -2.18 -11.40
C GLU A 134 -21.25 -3.63 -11.75
N ASN A 135 -20.33 -4.36 -12.37
CA ASN A 135 -20.49 -5.76 -12.75
C ASN A 135 -19.80 -6.74 -11.78
N GLU A 136 -19.43 -6.29 -10.58
CA GLU A 136 -18.83 -7.10 -9.52
C GLU A 136 -17.57 -7.86 -9.98
N LYS A 137 -16.75 -7.22 -10.82
CA LYS A 137 -15.52 -7.81 -11.33
C LYS A 137 -14.33 -7.51 -10.42
N SER A 138 -13.62 -8.57 -10.03
CA SER A 138 -12.39 -8.45 -9.26
C SER A 138 -11.32 -7.65 -10.00
N ILE A 139 -10.64 -6.77 -9.28
CA ILE A 139 -9.58 -5.90 -9.83
C ILE A 139 -8.28 -6.13 -9.05
N MET A 140 -7.23 -6.53 -9.77
CA MET A 140 -5.89 -6.66 -9.23
C MET A 140 -5.04 -5.45 -9.65
N ILE A 141 -4.58 -4.67 -8.69
CA ILE A 141 -3.77 -3.47 -8.91
C ILE A 141 -2.29 -3.81 -8.69
N ALA A 142 -1.49 -3.64 -9.70
CA ALA A 142 -0.06 -3.93 -9.69
C ALA A 142 0.79 -2.68 -9.87
N GLY A 143 2.03 -2.71 -9.39
CA GLY A 143 2.98 -1.61 -9.58
C GLY A 143 4.07 -1.57 -8.51
N ALA A 144 5.06 -0.72 -8.72
CA ALA A 144 6.16 -0.52 -7.79
C ALA A 144 5.70 0.15 -6.48
N THR A 145 6.58 0.17 -5.47
CA THR A 145 6.34 0.95 -4.23
C THR A 145 6.18 2.44 -4.56
N GLY A 146 5.15 3.07 -3.98
CA GLY A 146 4.89 4.50 -4.19
C GLY A 146 4.29 4.86 -5.56
N SER A 147 3.78 3.88 -6.33
CA SER A 147 3.08 4.14 -7.61
C SER A 147 1.63 4.59 -7.45
N GLY A 148 1.07 4.60 -6.23
CA GLY A 148 -0.30 5.03 -5.97
C GLY A 148 -1.33 3.91 -5.87
N LYS A 149 -0.91 2.65 -5.62
CA LYS A 149 -1.82 1.50 -5.52
C LYS A 149 -2.92 1.71 -4.48
N THR A 150 -2.56 2.12 -3.27
CA THR A 150 -3.51 2.39 -2.18
C THR A 150 -4.43 3.57 -2.50
N GLU A 151 -3.90 4.61 -3.17
CA GLU A 151 -4.74 5.72 -3.61
C GLU A 151 -5.77 5.29 -4.65
N LEU A 152 -5.40 4.40 -5.59
CA LEU A 152 -6.36 3.82 -6.53
C LEU A 152 -7.40 2.95 -5.82
N GLN A 153 -7.02 2.18 -4.79
CA GLN A 153 -8.00 1.44 -3.98
C GLN A 153 -9.01 2.39 -3.31
N LYS A 154 -8.54 3.49 -2.69
CA LYS A 154 -9.44 4.51 -2.11
C LYS A 154 -10.37 5.10 -3.16
N TYR A 155 -9.83 5.41 -4.33
CA TYR A 155 -10.62 5.93 -5.43
C TYR A 155 -11.72 4.95 -5.87
N LEU A 156 -11.37 3.67 -6.03
CA LEU A 156 -12.34 2.63 -6.39
C LEU A 156 -13.40 2.42 -5.29
N LEU A 157 -13.01 2.45 -4.02
CA LEU A 157 -13.95 2.39 -2.89
C LEU A 157 -14.98 3.52 -2.96
N SER A 158 -14.57 4.75 -3.31
CA SER A 158 -15.48 5.89 -3.46
C SER A 158 -16.45 5.77 -4.63
N LYS A 159 -16.24 4.81 -5.53
CA LYS A 159 -17.08 4.54 -6.71
C LYS A 159 -17.99 3.32 -6.53
N LEU A 160 -17.89 2.63 -5.40
CA LEU A 160 -18.78 1.49 -5.11
C LEU A 160 -20.23 1.96 -4.94
N LYS A 161 -21.15 1.05 -5.20
CA LYS A 161 -22.58 1.29 -5.01
C LYS A 161 -22.87 1.60 -3.54
N LYS A 162 -23.74 2.59 -3.29
CA LYS A 162 -24.19 2.94 -1.94
C LYS A 162 -24.77 1.71 -1.22
N ASN A 163 -24.52 1.66 0.09
CA ASN A 163 -24.89 0.58 0.99
C ASN A 163 -24.22 -0.77 0.70
N SER A 164 -23.20 -0.82 -0.19
CA SER A 164 -22.41 -2.03 -0.35
C SER A 164 -21.68 -2.36 0.95
N ARG A 165 -21.72 -3.65 1.33
CA ARG A 165 -20.97 -4.16 2.47
C ARG A 165 -19.53 -4.44 2.07
N VAL A 166 -18.60 -3.69 2.63
CA VAL A 166 -17.18 -3.75 2.29
C VAL A 166 -16.37 -4.15 3.50
N ILE A 167 -15.60 -5.22 3.36
CA ILE A 167 -14.59 -5.58 4.38
C ILE A 167 -13.22 -5.26 3.83
N VAL A 168 -12.53 -4.38 4.54
CA VAL A 168 -11.14 -4.00 4.27
C VAL A 168 -10.21 -4.74 5.22
N ILE A 169 -9.18 -5.38 4.69
CA ILE A 169 -8.12 -6.02 5.49
C ILE A 169 -6.81 -5.33 5.16
N ASP A 170 -6.21 -4.69 6.15
CA ASP A 170 -5.03 -3.86 5.98
C ASP A 170 -4.02 -4.07 7.11
N ASN A 171 -2.73 -4.00 6.77
CA ASN A 171 -1.63 -4.03 7.73
C ASN A 171 -1.45 -2.69 8.46
N VAL A 172 -1.81 -1.58 7.82
CA VAL A 172 -1.44 -0.22 8.25
C VAL A 172 -2.59 0.77 8.35
N GLN A 173 -3.83 0.31 8.12
CA GLN A 173 -5.04 1.14 8.23
C GLN A 173 -5.04 2.40 7.35
N GLU A 174 -4.39 2.33 6.18
CA GLU A 174 -4.45 3.42 5.18
C GLU A 174 -5.84 3.58 4.56
N LEU A 175 -6.65 2.50 4.61
CA LEU A 175 -8.02 2.44 4.07
C LEU A 175 -9.10 2.60 5.16
N GLU A 176 -8.73 2.99 6.39
CA GLU A 176 -9.62 3.11 7.54
C GLU A 176 -10.52 4.35 7.49
N ASN A 177 -10.30 5.27 6.58
CA ASN A 177 -11.01 6.56 6.60
C ASN A 177 -12.51 6.41 6.28
N LEU A 178 -13.28 6.11 7.32
CA LEU A 178 -14.73 5.88 7.24
C LEU A 178 -15.53 7.10 6.79
N ARG A 179 -15.06 8.33 7.07
CA ARG A 179 -15.83 9.55 6.78
C ARG A 179 -16.05 9.80 5.29
N GLN A 180 -15.10 9.46 4.44
CA GLN A 180 -15.27 9.59 2.99
C GLN A 180 -16.05 8.43 2.36
N PHE A 181 -16.42 7.42 3.15
CA PHE A 181 -17.16 6.24 2.73
C PHE A 181 -18.46 6.07 3.52
N GLU A 182 -19.08 7.18 3.98
CA GLU A 182 -20.31 7.19 4.79
C GLU A 182 -21.48 6.46 4.12
N ASP A 183 -21.47 6.38 2.80
CA ASP A 183 -22.48 5.66 2.03
C ASP A 183 -22.24 4.13 1.94
N LEU A 184 -21.16 3.61 2.52
CA LEU A 184 -20.83 2.17 2.52
C LEU A 184 -20.99 1.55 3.91
N ASP A 185 -21.47 0.30 3.98
CA ASP A 185 -21.34 -0.55 5.17
C ASP A 185 -19.91 -1.09 5.24
N LEU A 186 -18.94 -0.19 5.55
CA LEU A 186 -17.54 -0.48 5.53
C LEU A 186 -17.00 -0.84 6.91
N THR A 187 -16.34 -1.99 7.00
CA THR A 187 -15.60 -2.43 8.18
C THR A 187 -14.13 -2.65 7.83
N SER A 188 -13.23 -2.02 8.58
CA SER A 188 -11.78 -2.19 8.39
C SER A 188 -11.19 -3.06 9.50
N TRP A 189 -10.48 -4.11 9.14
CA TRP A 189 -9.78 -5.04 10.02
C TRP A 189 -8.28 -4.89 9.87
N GLN A 190 -7.61 -4.74 11.01
CA GLN A 190 -6.15 -4.61 11.03
C GLN A 190 -5.48 -5.95 11.30
N VAL A 191 -4.51 -6.29 10.46
CA VAL A 191 -3.60 -7.42 10.71
C VAL A 191 -2.75 -7.11 11.93
N THR A 192 -2.71 -8.04 12.88
CA THR A 192 -1.89 -7.90 14.08
C THR A 192 -0.65 -8.78 13.95
N PRO A 193 0.55 -8.19 13.86
CA PRO A 193 1.79 -8.95 13.82
C PRO A 193 1.91 -9.89 15.04
N ASN A 194 2.42 -11.09 14.81
CA ASN A 194 2.64 -12.13 15.85
C ASN A 194 1.37 -12.70 16.50
N ASN A 195 0.18 -12.38 15.99
CA ASN A 195 -1.06 -13.05 16.38
C ASN A 195 -1.55 -13.94 15.22
N PRO A 196 -1.43 -15.28 15.32
CA PRO A 196 -1.85 -16.19 14.25
C PRO A 196 -3.33 -16.04 13.87
N ASN A 197 -4.19 -15.73 14.86
CA ASN A 197 -5.64 -15.56 14.67
C ASN A 197 -6.03 -14.22 14.03
N ALA A 198 -5.07 -13.29 13.88
CA ALA A 198 -5.23 -12.00 13.23
C ALA A 198 -4.20 -11.83 12.11
N SER A 199 -3.75 -12.92 11.51
CA SER A 199 -2.95 -12.91 10.28
C SER A 199 -3.83 -12.49 9.10
N MET A 200 -3.21 -12.05 8.00
CA MET A 200 -3.92 -11.66 6.79
C MET A 200 -4.81 -12.81 6.27
N GLU A 201 -4.27 -14.04 6.24
CA GLU A 201 -4.98 -15.23 5.79
C GLU A 201 -6.22 -15.52 6.64
N GLU A 202 -6.06 -15.46 7.97
CA GLU A 202 -7.17 -15.76 8.87
C GLU A 202 -8.26 -14.69 8.81
N LEU A 203 -7.86 -13.43 8.66
CA LEU A 203 -8.83 -12.33 8.47
C LEU A 203 -9.58 -12.46 7.15
N ILE A 204 -8.93 -12.86 6.06
CA ILE A 204 -9.61 -13.11 4.77
C ILE A 204 -10.64 -14.23 4.92
N ARG A 205 -10.28 -15.38 5.53
CA ARG A 205 -11.24 -16.47 5.79
C ARG A 205 -12.42 -16.03 6.64
N ASN A 206 -12.19 -15.21 7.65
CA ASN A 206 -13.26 -14.70 8.51
C ASN A 206 -14.15 -13.68 7.76
N ALA A 207 -13.57 -12.89 6.85
CA ALA A 207 -14.33 -11.94 6.04
C ALA A 207 -15.41 -12.62 5.20
N LEU A 208 -15.11 -13.79 4.61
CA LEU A 208 -16.07 -14.55 3.82
C LEU A 208 -17.31 -15.00 4.62
N ARG A 209 -17.19 -15.13 5.95
CA ARG A 209 -18.30 -15.45 6.85
C ARG A 209 -19.15 -14.24 7.23
N SER A 210 -18.69 -13.04 6.87
CA SER A 210 -19.36 -11.78 7.19
C SER A 210 -20.23 -11.25 6.04
N ASN A 211 -20.44 -12.07 5.00
CA ASN A 211 -21.27 -11.77 3.83
C ASN A 211 -20.91 -10.43 3.15
N PRO A 212 -19.65 -10.20 2.73
CA PRO A 212 -19.28 -8.98 2.07
C PRO A 212 -19.75 -8.95 0.62
N ASP A 213 -20.24 -7.80 0.14
CA ASP A 213 -20.38 -7.53 -1.28
C ASP A 213 -19.01 -7.32 -1.94
N TRP A 214 -18.06 -6.78 -1.18
CA TRP A 214 -16.68 -6.55 -1.63
C TRP A 214 -15.67 -6.89 -0.53
N LEU A 215 -14.62 -7.60 -0.92
CA LEU A 215 -13.44 -7.79 -0.08
C LEU A 215 -12.29 -6.95 -0.62
N VAL A 216 -11.73 -6.10 0.23
CA VAL A 216 -10.58 -5.27 -0.11
C VAL A 216 -9.38 -5.70 0.70
N VAL A 217 -8.38 -6.26 0.04
CA VAL A 217 -7.10 -6.62 0.64
C VAL A 217 -6.08 -5.58 0.25
N ALA A 218 -5.63 -4.77 1.21
CA ALA A 218 -4.81 -3.59 0.95
C ALA A 218 -3.53 -3.94 0.17
N GLU A 219 -2.82 -4.96 0.60
CA GLU A 219 -1.67 -5.48 -0.14
C GLU A 219 -1.43 -6.96 0.15
N ALA A 220 -1.38 -7.78 -0.89
CA ALA A 220 -0.94 -9.16 -0.81
C ALA A 220 0.54 -9.29 -1.21
N ARG A 221 1.35 -9.88 -0.34
CA ARG A 221 2.82 -9.97 -0.48
C ARG A 221 3.34 -11.40 -0.52
N GLY A 222 2.55 -12.35 -0.04
CA GLY A 222 2.98 -13.74 0.18
C GLY A 222 1.85 -14.75 0.09
N LYS A 223 1.84 -15.64 1.06
CA LYS A 223 0.95 -16.81 1.11
C LYS A 223 -0.53 -16.46 1.23
N GLU A 224 -0.89 -15.29 1.75
CA GLU A 224 -2.26 -14.78 1.81
C GLU A 224 -2.94 -14.67 0.44
N MET A 225 -2.15 -14.66 -0.63
CA MET A 225 -2.69 -14.64 -2.00
C MET A 225 -3.51 -15.90 -2.32
N SER A 226 -3.25 -17.03 -1.68
CA SER A 226 -4.08 -18.24 -1.79
C SER A 226 -5.51 -17.98 -1.32
N GLU A 227 -5.67 -17.31 -0.17
CA GLU A 227 -6.99 -16.95 0.36
C GLU A 227 -7.69 -15.88 -0.49
N VAL A 228 -6.91 -14.96 -1.08
CA VAL A 228 -7.44 -13.99 -2.04
C VAL A 228 -8.01 -14.70 -3.27
N LEU A 229 -7.29 -15.66 -3.85
CA LEU A 229 -7.79 -16.46 -4.97
C LEU A 229 -9.03 -17.27 -4.59
N THR A 230 -8.99 -17.95 -3.45
CA THR A 230 -10.14 -18.72 -2.92
C THR A 230 -11.38 -17.84 -2.76
N SER A 231 -11.21 -16.59 -2.31
CA SER A 231 -12.32 -15.64 -2.19
C SER A 231 -12.98 -15.36 -3.54
N VAL A 232 -12.19 -15.16 -4.59
CA VAL A 232 -12.73 -14.93 -5.96
C VAL A 232 -13.39 -16.19 -6.50
N MET A 233 -12.79 -17.37 -6.28
CA MET A 233 -13.35 -18.67 -6.71
C MET A 233 -14.69 -18.96 -6.04
N THR A 234 -14.92 -18.45 -4.84
CA THR A 234 -16.20 -18.58 -4.11
C THR A 234 -17.20 -17.49 -4.44
N GLY A 235 -16.90 -16.63 -5.42
CA GLY A 235 -17.83 -15.62 -5.95
C GLY A 235 -17.77 -14.25 -5.26
N HIS A 236 -16.80 -14.01 -4.38
CA HIS A 236 -16.66 -12.72 -3.74
C HIS A 236 -15.74 -11.80 -4.58
N PRO A 237 -16.23 -10.66 -5.09
CA PRO A 237 -15.40 -9.73 -5.83
C PRO A 237 -14.37 -9.07 -4.91
N ILE A 238 -13.16 -8.90 -5.42
CA ILE A 238 -12.05 -8.34 -4.66
C ILE A 238 -11.45 -7.09 -5.33
N ILE A 239 -10.90 -6.20 -4.50
CA ILE A 239 -9.93 -5.19 -4.90
C ILE A 239 -8.66 -5.43 -4.09
N SER A 240 -7.58 -5.82 -4.74
CA SER A 240 -6.31 -6.09 -4.04
C SER A 240 -5.12 -5.51 -4.78
N THR A 241 -4.01 -5.30 -4.03
CA THR A 241 -2.78 -4.82 -4.64
C THR A 241 -1.63 -5.82 -4.49
N VAL A 242 -0.75 -5.82 -5.48
CA VAL A 242 0.48 -6.60 -5.47
C VAL A 242 1.65 -5.78 -6.02
N HIS A 243 2.86 -6.11 -5.57
CA HIS A 243 4.06 -5.64 -6.24
C HIS A 243 4.38 -6.52 -7.45
N ALA A 244 4.35 -5.93 -8.64
CA ALA A 244 4.76 -6.58 -9.87
C ALA A 244 5.57 -5.62 -10.75
N TYR A 245 6.27 -6.19 -11.70
CA TYR A 245 7.19 -5.51 -12.61
C TYR A 245 6.47 -4.97 -13.86
N SER A 246 5.42 -5.66 -14.31
CA SER A 246 4.58 -5.22 -15.44
C SER A 246 3.18 -5.82 -15.33
N LEU A 247 2.27 -5.35 -16.17
CA LEU A 247 0.92 -5.89 -16.28
C LEU A 247 0.95 -7.40 -16.58
N GLU A 248 1.73 -7.78 -17.60
CA GLU A 248 1.83 -9.16 -18.12
C GLU A 248 2.55 -10.11 -17.13
N ALA A 249 3.41 -9.57 -16.27
CA ALA A 249 4.10 -10.36 -15.26
C ALA A 249 3.25 -10.63 -14.01
N THR A 250 2.16 -9.89 -13.83
CA THR A 250 1.35 -9.93 -12.60
C THR A 250 0.71 -11.29 -12.35
N PRO A 251 0.06 -11.98 -13.33
CA PRO A 251 -0.54 -13.30 -13.09
C PRO A 251 0.48 -14.33 -12.62
N LYS A 252 1.62 -14.42 -13.29
CA LYS A 252 2.72 -15.34 -12.89
C LYS A 252 3.30 -14.99 -11.52
N ARG A 253 3.32 -13.71 -11.15
CA ARG A 253 3.73 -13.28 -9.80
C ARG A 253 2.76 -13.78 -8.74
N ILE A 254 1.45 -13.69 -8.98
CA ILE A 254 0.40 -14.22 -8.13
C ILE A 254 0.59 -15.73 -7.91
N CYS A 255 0.73 -16.50 -8.98
CA CYS A 255 0.97 -17.95 -8.87
C CYS A 255 2.18 -18.28 -7.99
N ARG A 256 3.30 -17.56 -8.15
CA ARG A 256 4.50 -17.75 -7.32
C ARG A 256 4.28 -17.39 -5.84
N MET A 257 3.36 -16.49 -5.55
CA MET A 257 2.99 -16.16 -4.16
C MET A 257 2.15 -17.27 -3.54
N ILE A 258 1.19 -17.81 -4.29
CA ILE A 258 0.35 -18.94 -3.88
C ILE A 258 1.19 -20.20 -3.62
N MET A 259 2.11 -20.54 -4.51
CA MET A 259 3.05 -21.66 -4.32
C MET A 259 3.88 -21.57 -3.03
N LYS A 260 4.06 -20.38 -2.47
CA LYS A 260 4.70 -20.23 -1.15
C LYS A 260 3.81 -20.64 0.01
N ALA A 261 2.48 -20.61 -0.19
CA ALA A 261 1.52 -21.07 0.80
C ALA A 261 1.47 -22.61 0.81
N ASP A 262 1.38 -23.21 -0.36
CA ASP A 262 1.39 -24.67 -0.54
C ASP A 262 2.34 -25.08 -1.67
N PRO A 263 3.58 -25.48 -1.34
CA PRO A 263 4.55 -25.97 -2.31
C PRO A 263 4.18 -27.32 -2.97
N THR A 264 3.15 -28.01 -2.47
CA THR A 264 2.71 -29.31 -3.00
C THR A 264 1.73 -29.16 -4.16
N GLU A 265 1.08 -28.01 -4.29
CA GLU A 265 0.21 -27.71 -5.43
C GLU A 265 1.02 -27.61 -6.74
N LYS A 266 0.43 -28.10 -7.82
CA LYS A 266 1.03 -27.98 -9.13
C LYS A 266 0.82 -26.57 -9.70
N TYR A 267 1.91 -26.01 -10.18
CA TYR A 267 1.93 -24.65 -10.74
C TYR A 267 0.89 -24.45 -11.85
N GLU A 268 0.68 -25.47 -12.69
CA GLU A 268 -0.27 -25.44 -13.79
C GLU A 268 -1.72 -25.25 -13.28
N TYR A 269 -2.11 -25.92 -12.19
CA TYR A 269 -3.45 -25.78 -11.62
C TYR A 269 -3.68 -24.39 -11.04
N ILE A 270 -2.69 -23.87 -10.29
CA ILE A 270 -2.75 -22.50 -9.77
C ILE A 270 -2.87 -21.50 -10.93
N LEU A 271 -2.13 -21.74 -12.00
CA LEU A 271 -2.13 -20.86 -13.17
C LEU A 271 -3.51 -20.85 -13.86
N ASP A 272 -4.11 -22.03 -14.02
CA ASP A 272 -5.44 -22.19 -14.60
C ASP A 272 -6.50 -21.48 -13.75
N ASP A 273 -6.45 -21.63 -12.42
CA ASP A 273 -7.37 -20.95 -11.50
C ASP A 273 -7.19 -19.43 -11.54
N VAL A 274 -5.96 -18.93 -11.58
CA VAL A 274 -5.69 -17.49 -11.75
C VAL A 274 -6.23 -16.98 -13.09
N TYR A 275 -6.05 -17.75 -14.18
CA TYR A 275 -6.53 -17.39 -15.51
C TYR A 275 -8.06 -17.43 -15.61
N GLU A 276 -8.72 -18.31 -14.87
CA GLU A 276 -10.17 -18.42 -14.86
C GLU A 276 -10.83 -17.34 -14.00
N HIS A 277 -10.25 -17.00 -12.84
CA HIS A 277 -10.96 -16.26 -11.80
C HIS A 277 -10.48 -14.81 -11.63
N ILE A 278 -9.21 -14.49 -11.86
CA ILE A 278 -8.71 -13.11 -11.75
C ILE A 278 -8.52 -12.52 -13.16
N LYS A 279 -9.50 -11.76 -13.64
CA LYS A 279 -9.53 -11.29 -15.04
C LYS A 279 -8.91 -9.92 -15.25
N PHE A 280 -9.17 -8.96 -14.37
CA PHE A 280 -8.84 -7.56 -14.62
C PHE A 280 -7.65 -7.10 -13.81
N TYR A 281 -6.67 -6.54 -14.52
CA TYR A 281 -5.39 -6.09 -13.99
C TYR A 281 -5.16 -4.63 -14.35
N VAL A 282 -4.70 -3.85 -13.36
CA VAL A 282 -4.30 -2.45 -13.55
C VAL A 282 -2.82 -2.34 -13.17
N TYR A 283 -2.01 -1.83 -14.06
CA TYR A 283 -0.60 -1.59 -13.78
C TYR A 283 -0.34 -0.10 -13.63
N LEU A 284 0.17 0.27 -12.45
CA LEU A 284 0.54 1.62 -12.10
C LEU A 284 2.04 1.82 -12.23
N ASN A 285 2.43 2.92 -12.85
CA ASN A 285 3.81 3.33 -12.91
C ASN A 285 4.03 4.68 -12.23
N ARG A 286 5.29 4.94 -11.91
CA ARG A 286 5.78 6.25 -11.50
C ARG A 286 7.05 6.60 -12.26
N LYS A 287 7.16 7.85 -12.62
CA LYS A 287 8.32 8.38 -13.35
C LYS A 287 8.85 9.60 -12.61
N PHE A 288 10.15 9.71 -12.49
CA PHE A 288 10.78 10.91 -11.98
C PHE A 288 11.03 11.85 -13.15
N GLY A 289 10.41 13.02 -13.11
CA GLY A 289 10.71 14.09 -14.04
C GLY A 289 12.14 14.62 -13.87
N ARG A 290 12.67 15.33 -14.87
CA ARG A 290 13.99 15.99 -14.76
C ARG A 290 14.01 17.09 -13.71
N ASP A 291 12.85 17.63 -13.36
CA ASP A 291 12.58 18.60 -12.30
C ASP A 291 12.50 17.97 -10.90
N GLY A 292 12.62 16.63 -10.79
CA GLY A 292 12.49 15.88 -9.55
C GLY A 292 11.04 15.54 -9.17
N VAL A 293 10.05 16.02 -9.93
CA VAL A 293 8.62 15.70 -9.71
C VAL A 293 8.34 14.22 -9.96
N VAL A 294 7.49 13.64 -9.14
CA VAL A 294 7.10 12.23 -9.27
C VAL A 294 5.74 12.14 -9.95
N HIS A 295 5.74 11.82 -11.22
CA HIS A 295 4.53 11.53 -11.98
C HIS A 295 4.05 10.11 -11.71
N ARG A 296 2.79 9.96 -11.32
CA ARG A 296 2.14 8.66 -11.07
C ARG A 296 0.94 8.54 -11.99
N TYR A 297 0.76 7.37 -12.60
CA TYR A 297 -0.32 7.18 -13.56
C TYR A 297 -0.65 5.71 -13.76
N ILE A 298 -1.87 5.45 -14.26
CA ILE A 298 -2.23 4.15 -14.82
C ILE A 298 -1.48 4.00 -16.15
N GLU A 299 -0.50 3.08 -16.17
CA GLU A 299 0.24 2.78 -17.40
C GLU A 299 -0.57 1.89 -18.33
N SER A 300 -1.21 0.87 -17.78
CA SER A 300 -2.01 -0.06 -18.57
C SER A 300 -3.09 -0.75 -17.77
N ILE A 301 -4.16 -1.12 -18.47
CA ILE A 301 -5.25 -1.98 -17.97
C ILE A 301 -5.36 -3.14 -18.94
N GLY A 302 -5.55 -4.34 -18.44
CA GLY A 302 -5.69 -5.54 -19.25
C GLY A 302 -6.67 -6.55 -18.68
N GLU A 303 -7.21 -7.34 -19.58
CA GLU A 303 -8.06 -8.48 -19.30
C GLU A 303 -7.28 -9.76 -19.60
N LEU A 304 -7.08 -10.59 -18.58
CA LEU A 304 -6.41 -11.88 -18.72
C LEU A 304 -7.34 -12.88 -19.39
N GLN A 305 -6.88 -13.49 -20.47
CA GLN A 305 -7.61 -14.49 -21.22
C GLN A 305 -7.33 -15.90 -20.68
N LYS A 306 -8.20 -16.87 -20.98
CA LYS A 306 -8.04 -18.27 -20.56
C LYS A 306 -6.77 -18.94 -21.10
N ASP A 307 -6.24 -18.48 -22.22
CA ASP A 307 -4.98 -18.96 -22.78
C ASP A 307 -3.75 -18.31 -22.17
N GLY A 308 -3.94 -17.44 -21.16
CA GLY A 308 -2.88 -16.72 -20.48
C GLY A 308 -2.39 -15.47 -21.21
N SER A 309 -2.97 -15.14 -22.35
CA SER A 309 -2.67 -13.88 -23.03
C SER A 309 -3.33 -12.70 -22.32
N MET A 310 -2.69 -11.51 -22.39
CA MET A 310 -3.23 -10.28 -21.80
C MET A 310 -3.81 -9.41 -22.90
N LYS A 311 -5.14 -9.33 -22.96
CA LYS A 311 -5.82 -8.40 -23.84
C LYS A 311 -5.72 -7.00 -23.26
N ILE A 312 -5.01 -6.11 -23.93
CA ILE A 312 -4.84 -4.74 -23.48
C ILE A 312 -6.12 -3.95 -23.74
N ILE A 313 -6.70 -3.42 -22.67
CA ILE A 313 -7.87 -2.54 -22.69
C ILE A 313 -7.41 -1.09 -22.84
N TYR A 314 -6.39 -0.70 -22.05
CA TYR A 314 -5.78 0.62 -22.10
C TYR A 314 -4.26 0.50 -21.97
N ARG A 315 -3.55 1.35 -22.71
CA ARG A 315 -2.11 1.55 -22.52
C ARG A 315 -1.77 3.01 -22.81
N LYS A 316 -1.15 3.67 -21.80
CA LYS A 316 -0.68 5.06 -21.94
C LYS A 316 0.34 5.12 -23.07
N LYS A 317 0.11 5.99 -24.05
CA LYS A 317 1.08 6.23 -25.13
C LYS A 317 2.35 6.82 -24.56
N LYS A 318 3.50 6.26 -24.92
CA LYS A 318 4.79 6.90 -24.61
C LYS A 318 4.86 8.19 -25.42
N ASN A 319 5.01 9.32 -24.76
CA ASN A 319 5.35 10.54 -25.45
C ASN A 319 6.81 10.41 -25.91
N GLU A 320 7.08 10.70 -27.17
CA GLU A 320 8.44 10.65 -27.76
C GLU A 320 9.44 11.64 -27.11
N LYS A 321 9.00 12.42 -26.14
CA LYS A 321 9.82 13.38 -25.40
C LYS A 321 10.22 12.90 -23.98
N ASP A 322 9.90 11.67 -23.62
CA ASP A 322 10.16 11.12 -22.28
C ASP A 322 11.40 10.18 -22.26
#